data_e2ba3590a29bc9a6bfaac1aba2432849
#
_entry.id   e2ba3590a29bc9a6bfaac1aba2432849
#
_cell.length_a   1.000
_cell.length_b   1.000
_cell.length_c   1.000
_cell.angle_alpha   90.00
_cell.angle_beta   90.00
_cell.angle_gamma   90.00
#
_symmetry.space_group_name_H-M   'P 1'
#
loop_
_entity.id
_entity.type
_entity.pdbx_description
1 polymer ?
#
loop_
_entity_poly.entity_id
_entity_poly.type
_entity_poly.pdbx_seq_one_letter_code
_entity_poly.pdbx_strand_id
1 'polypeptide(L)'
;EQRGMLDELRGWAQRARNQADSKAKAILDWLTANLKPDGQWNDRRVILFTEYRTTHQWIHQILASHGFGGERLAQLHGGLSQEDREPIKAAFQASPQDSPVRILLATDAASEGIDLQNHCNRLIHLEIPYNPNVMEQRNGRIDRHGQREKEVLIWHPVDGGDAGGASVGGHGEDILRALRKLDSMRADMGSVNPVIAPQMSGLIEGSLKDLDTR
;
A
#
# COMPACT_ATOMS: atom_id res chain seq x y z
N GLU A 1 20.99 32.84 12.43
CA GLU A 1 20.17 32.56 11.23
C GLU A 1 19.96 31.07 10.99
N GLN A 2 20.97 30.20 10.93
CA GLN A 2 20.83 28.78 10.66
C GLN A 2 20.01 28.02 11.74
N ARG A 3 20.16 28.38 13.03
CA ARG A 3 19.33 27.75 14.12
C ARG A 3 17.88 28.14 14.02
N GLY A 4 17.53 29.38 13.68
CA GLY A 4 16.17 29.81 13.50
C GLY A 4 15.47 29.06 12.36
N MET A 5 16.17 28.87 11.23
CA MET A 5 15.65 28.11 10.09
C MET A 5 15.41 26.61 10.42
N LEU A 6 16.30 26.01 11.20
CA LEU A 6 16.12 24.63 11.68
C LEU A 6 14.92 24.50 12.65
N ASP A 7 14.73 25.48 13.54
CA ASP A 7 13.57 25.49 14.46
C ASP A 7 12.26 25.71 13.71
N GLU A 8 12.22 26.55 12.69
CA GLU A 8 11.07 26.72 11.81
C GLU A 8 10.73 25.44 11.03
N LEU A 9 11.73 24.80 10.42
CA LEU A 9 11.58 23.52 9.73
C LEU A 9 11.09 22.42 10.67
N ARG A 10 11.61 22.36 11.89
CA ARG A 10 11.18 21.43 12.92
C ARG A 10 9.73 21.69 13.33
N GLY A 11 9.36 22.93 13.52
CA GLY A 11 7.98 23.34 13.84
C GLY A 11 7.02 23.01 12.71
N TRP A 12 7.42 23.23 11.46
CA TRP A 12 6.65 22.83 10.29
C TRP A 12 6.49 21.31 10.20
N ALA A 13 7.58 20.55 10.33
CA ALA A 13 7.56 19.10 10.30
C ALA A 13 6.68 18.49 11.40
N GLN A 14 6.70 19.06 12.61
CA GLN A 14 5.83 18.63 13.71
C GLN A 14 4.34 18.87 13.41
N ARG A 15 3.99 20.00 12.80
CA ARG A 15 2.61 20.29 12.38
C ARG A 15 2.16 19.38 11.23
N ALA A 16 3.02 19.18 10.24
CA ALA A 16 2.74 18.34 9.08
C ALA A 16 2.60 16.86 9.43
N ARG A 17 3.27 16.39 10.49
CA ARG A 17 3.30 14.98 10.89
C ARG A 17 1.92 14.37 11.12
N ASN A 18 0.97 15.16 11.60
CA ASN A 18 -0.37 14.71 11.93
C ASN A 18 -1.42 15.06 10.85
N GLN A 19 -0.98 15.60 9.72
CA GLN A 19 -1.86 15.95 8.61
C GLN A 19 -1.76 14.89 7.51
N ALA A 20 -2.91 14.55 6.93
CA ALA A 20 -2.95 13.72 5.74
C ALA A 20 -2.33 14.51 4.57
N ASP A 21 -1.26 13.98 3.99
CA ASP A 21 -0.71 14.46 2.74
C ASP A 21 -1.64 14.13 1.55
N SER A 22 -1.26 14.52 0.33
CA SER A 22 -2.06 14.26 -0.87
C SER A 22 -2.34 12.77 -1.07
N LYS A 23 -1.34 11.93 -0.81
CA LYS A 23 -1.45 10.47 -0.92
C LYS A 23 -2.41 9.89 0.12
N ALA A 24 -2.28 10.30 1.38
CA ALA A 24 -3.18 9.86 2.43
C ALA A 24 -4.62 10.32 2.18
N LYS A 25 -4.82 11.56 1.67
CA LYS A 25 -6.14 12.05 1.26
C LYS A 25 -6.74 11.19 0.16
N ALA A 26 -5.98 10.86 -0.89
CA ALA A 26 -6.44 9.98 -1.95
C ALA A 26 -6.84 8.58 -1.42
N ILE A 27 -6.09 8.05 -0.45
CA ILE A 27 -6.42 6.79 0.22
C ILE A 27 -7.74 6.91 1.01
N LEU A 28 -7.90 7.99 1.79
CA LEU A 28 -9.12 8.23 2.57
C LEU A 28 -10.35 8.38 1.66
N ASP A 29 -10.22 9.10 0.55
CA ASP A 29 -11.28 9.26 -0.44
C ASP A 29 -11.65 7.92 -1.07
N TRP A 30 -10.64 7.13 -1.44
CA TRP A 30 -10.85 5.78 -1.97
C TRP A 30 -11.54 4.86 -0.96
N LEU A 31 -11.10 4.87 0.31
CA LEU A 31 -11.71 4.08 1.38
C LEU A 31 -13.15 4.50 1.63
N THR A 32 -13.42 5.81 1.64
CA THR A 32 -14.77 6.35 1.79
C THR A 32 -15.68 5.85 0.67
N ALA A 33 -15.27 6.02 -0.57
CA ALA A 33 -16.06 5.61 -1.73
C ALA A 33 -16.29 4.08 -1.80
N ASN A 34 -15.33 3.29 -1.36
CA ASN A 34 -15.38 1.82 -1.51
C ASN A 34 -15.92 1.09 -0.28
N LEU A 35 -15.63 1.56 0.94
CA LEU A 35 -16.01 0.87 2.17
C LEU A 35 -17.14 1.55 2.95
N LYS A 36 -17.33 2.88 2.74
CA LYS A 36 -18.35 3.67 3.43
C LYS A 36 -19.17 4.54 2.46
N PRO A 37 -19.72 3.95 1.37
CA PRO A 37 -20.63 4.71 0.52
C PRO A 37 -21.79 5.19 1.39
N ASP A 38 -22.20 6.44 1.20
CA ASP A 38 -23.29 7.08 1.96
C ASP A 38 -23.05 7.11 3.50
N GLY A 39 -21.76 7.06 3.92
CA GLY A 39 -21.37 7.08 5.33
C GLY A 39 -21.56 5.76 6.09
N GLN A 40 -22.07 4.72 5.46
CA GLN A 40 -22.31 3.41 6.06
C GLN A 40 -21.27 2.39 5.63
N TRP A 41 -20.77 1.59 6.59
CA TRP A 41 -19.88 0.49 6.28
C TRP A 41 -20.57 -0.60 5.48
N ASN A 42 -19.95 -1.04 4.41
CA ASN A 42 -20.35 -2.23 3.66
C ASN A 42 -19.50 -3.46 4.04
N ASP A 43 -19.74 -4.59 3.36
CA ASP A 43 -19.04 -5.85 3.61
C ASP A 43 -17.70 -5.99 2.87
N ARG A 44 -17.32 -4.99 2.09
CA ARG A 44 -16.06 -5.02 1.34
C ARG A 44 -14.87 -4.89 2.28
N ARG A 45 -13.79 -5.55 1.90
CA ARG A 45 -12.49 -5.50 2.60
C ARG A 45 -11.39 -5.00 1.69
N VAL A 46 -10.37 -4.43 2.31
CA VAL A 46 -9.16 -3.99 1.62
C VAL A 46 -7.94 -4.28 2.48
N ILE A 47 -6.83 -4.60 1.81
CA ILE A 47 -5.51 -4.69 2.41
C ILE A 47 -4.70 -3.48 1.99
N LEU A 48 -4.07 -2.81 2.95
CA LEU A 48 -3.08 -1.77 2.70
C LEU A 48 -1.70 -2.32 3.02
N PHE A 49 -0.83 -2.37 2.03
CA PHE A 49 0.55 -2.79 2.21
C PHE A 49 1.50 -1.61 2.31
N THR A 50 2.42 -1.70 3.27
CA THR A 50 3.56 -0.79 3.40
C THR A 50 4.83 -1.59 3.73
N GLU A 51 5.97 -1.12 3.25
CA GLU A 51 7.27 -1.70 3.57
C GLU A 51 7.75 -1.24 4.96
N TYR A 52 7.53 0.04 5.29
CA TYR A 52 8.14 0.69 6.44
C TYR A 52 7.22 0.74 7.65
N ARG A 53 7.77 0.37 8.81
CA ARG A 53 7.04 0.46 10.09
C ARG A 53 6.63 1.89 10.45
N THR A 54 7.43 2.87 10.10
CA THR A 54 7.12 4.30 10.33
C THR A 54 5.91 4.73 9.52
N THR A 55 5.84 4.35 8.25
CA THR A 55 4.68 4.58 7.39
C THR A 55 3.45 3.85 7.91
N HIS A 56 3.60 2.59 8.35
CA HIS A 56 2.54 1.83 8.97
C HIS A 56 1.93 2.55 10.18
N GLN A 57 2.77 3.03 11.10
CA GLN A 57 2.32 3.76 12.29
C GLN A 57 1.63 5.08 11.93
N TRP A 58 2.20 5.83 10.99
CA TRP A 58 1.65 7.10 10.54
C TRP A 58 0.29 6.92 9.87
N ILE A 59 0.17 6.02 8.91
CA ILE A 59 -1.10 5.80 8.20
C ILE A 59 -2.17 5.23 9.15
N HIS A 60 -1.79 4.38 10.11
CA HIS A 60 -2.70 3.94 11.15
C HIS A 60 -3.33 5.11 11.92
N GLN A 61 -2.51 6.10 12.34
CA GLN A 61 -2.99 7.30 13.04
C GLN A 61 -3.92 8.13 12.15
N ILE A 62 -3.57 8.31 10.88
CA ILE A 62 -4.40 9.03 9.90
C ILE A 62 -5.75 8.32 9.72
N LEU A 63 -5.75 7.01 9.51
CA LEU A 63 -6.98 6.24 9.36
C LEU A 63 -7.86 6.33 10.61
N ALA A 64 -7.28 6.16 11.80
CA ALA A 64 -8.01 6.23 13.05
C ALA A 64 -8.64 7.61 13.29
N SER A 65 -7.91 8.70 13.00
CA SER A 65 -8.40 10.07 13.17
C SER A 65 -9.51 10.47 12.17
N HIS A 66 -9.63 9.72 11.05
CA HIS A 66 -10.64 9.96 10.02
C HIS A 66 -11.79 8.93 10.04
N GLY A 67 -11.98 8.22 11.15
CA GLY A 67 -13.12 7.31 11.34
C GLY A 67 -12.98 5.94 10.66
N PHE A 68 -11.75 5.54 10.32
CA PHE A 68 -11.41 4.22 9.79
C PHE A 68 -10.67 3.33 10.80
N GLY A 69 -10.71 3.68 12.10
CA GLY A 69 -10.06 2.96 13.19
C GLY A 69 -10.97 1.98 13.92
N GLY A 70 -10.56 1.66 15.17
CA GLY A 70 -11.30 0.74 16.05
C GLY A 70 -11.34 -0.68 15.52
N GLU A 71 -12.45 -1.37 15.77
CA GLU A 71 -12.66 -2.77 15.37
C GLU A 71 -12.64 -3.01 13.84
N ARG A 72 -12.74 -1.95 13.05
CA ARG A 72 -12.73 -2.02 11.58
C ARG A 72 -11.33 -2.09 10.98
N LEU A 73 -10.29 -1.70 11.74
CA LEU A 73 -8.91 -1.63 11.33
C LEU A 73 -8.05 -2.64 12.08
N ALA A 74 -7.64 -3.70 11.41
CA ALA A 74 -6.69 -4.66 11.93
C ALA A 74 -5.26 -4.30 11.47
N GLN A 75 -4.26 -4.58 12.31
CA GLN A 75 -2.87 -4.30 12.04
C GLN A 75 -2.05 -5.59 12.05
N LEU A 76 -1.22 -5.78 11.03
CA LEU A 76 -0.36 -6.95 10.91
C LEU A 76 1.07 -6.49 10.58
N HIS A 77 1.99 -6.54 11.55
CA HIS A 77 3.36 -6.08 11.38
C HIS A 77 4.37 -7.02 12.05
N GLY A 78 5.64 -6.91 11.67
CA GLY A 78 6.70 -7.82 12.10
C GLY A 78 6.99 -7.85 13.60
N GLY A 79 6.53 -6.84 14.37
CA GLY A 79 6.70 -6.79 15.82
C GLY A 79 5.65 -7.57 16.63
N LEU A 80 4.66 -8.20 15.98
CA LEU A 80 3.66 -9.03 16.62
C LEU A 80 4.20 -10.44 16.85
N SER A 81 3.86 -11.04 18.00
CA SER A 81 4.09 -12.46 18.25
C SER A 81 3.23 -13.33 17.30
N GLN A 82 3.58 -14.60 17.18
CA GLN A 82 2.75 -15.55 16.40
C GLN A 82 1.34 -15.68 17.01
N GLU A 83 1.24 -15.68 18.33
CA GLU A 83 -0.03 -15.77 19.05
C GLU A 83 -0.94 -14.56 18.78
N ASP A 84 -0.38 -13.36 18.68
CA ASP A 84 -1.12 -12.14 18.37
C ASP A 84 -1.56 -12.06 16.89
N ARG A 85 -0.83 -12.70 15.99
CA ARG A 85 -1.14 -12.69 14.55
C ARG A 85 -2.33 -13.57 14.20
N GLU A 86 -2.49 -14.73 14.87
CA GLU A 86 -3.54 -15.69 14.52
C GLU A 86 -4.96 -15.13 14.68
N PRO A 87 -5.33 -14.43 15.78
CA PRO A 87 -6.64 -13.80 15.90
C PRO A 87 -6.90 -12.74 14.81
N ILE A 88 -5.87 -11.97 14.43
CA ILE A 88 -5.98 -10.93 13.39
C ILE A 88 -6.28 -11.58 12.04
N LYS A 89 -5.55 -12.63 11.70
CA LYS A 89 -5.79 -13.41 10.47
C LYS A 89 -7.18 -14.02 10.45
N ALA A 90 -7.56 -14.68 11.53
CA ALA A 90 -8.87 -15.31 11.67
C ALA A 90 -9.99 -14.28 11.51
N ALA A 91 -9.88 -13.11 12.16
CA ALA A 91 -10.86 -12.04 12.03
C ALA A 91 -10.96 -11.48 10.61
N PHE A 92 -9.84 -11.37 9.89
CA PHE A 92 -9.86 -10.90 8.50
C PHE A 92 -10.32 -11.96 7.51
N GLN A 93 -10.13 -13.24 7.80
CA GLN A 93 -10.57 -14.37 6.96
C GLN A 93 -12.02 -14.78 7.22
N ALA A 94 -12.59 -14.45 8.39
CA ALA A 94 -13.98 -14.75 8.72
C ALA A 94 -14.95 -14.03 7.79
N SER A 95 -16.21 -14.50 7.73
CA SER A 95 -17.25 -13.80 6.98
C SER A 95 -17.41 -12.35 7.45
N PRO A 96 -17.71 -11.39 6.56
CA PRO A 96 -18.01 -10.01 6.96
C PRO A 96 -19.16 -9.86 7.96
N GLN A 97 -20.05 -10.85 8.05
CA GLN A 97 -21.14 -10.92 9.03
C GLN A 97 -20.63 -11.32 10.42
N ASP A 98 -19.56 -12.12 10.48
CA ASP A 98 -19.01 -12.67 11.73
C ASP A 98 -17.86 -11.79 12.28
N SER A 99 -17.30 -10.92 11.47
CA SER A 99 -16.18 -10.05 11.86
C SER A 99 -16.38 -8.61 11.37
N PRO A 100 -16.19 -7.62 12.25
CA PRO A 100 -16.29 -6.21 11.88
C PRO A 100 -15.12 -5.71 11.04
N VAL A 101 -13.99 -6.42 10.96
CA VAL A 101 -12.77 -5.98 10.29
C VAL A 101 -13.03 -5.73 8.80
N ARG A 102 -12.66 -4.54 8.33
CA ARG A 102 -12.81 -4.12 6.92
C ARG A 102 -11.48 -3.72 6.29
N ILE A 103 -10.54 -3.29 7.10
CA ILE A 103 -9.22 -2.84 6.65
C ILE A 103 -8.15 -3.66 7.36
N LEU A 104 -7.23 -4.23 6.62
CA LEU A 104 -6.01 -4.83 7.13
C LEU A 104 -4.82 -3.98 6.71
N LEU A 105 -4.17 -3.35 7.66
CA LEU A 105 -2.92 -2.63 7.45
C LEU A 105 -1.74 -3.57 7.75
N ALA A 106 -0.98 -3.93 6.72
CA ALA A 106 0.04 -4.97 6.81
C ALA A 106 1.41 -4.52 6.32
N THR A 107 2.46 -5.09 6.93
CA THR A 107 3.82 -5.04 6.40
C THR A 107 4.19 -6.37 5.74
N ASP A 108 5.15 -6.34 4.79
CA ASP A 108 5.57 -7.53 4.04
C ASP A 108 5.98 -8.69 4.96
N ALA A 109 6.85 -8.42 5.93
CA ALA A 109 7.36 -9.42 6.86
C ALA A 109 6.27 -10.13 7.67
N ALA A 110 5.14 -9.47 7.90
CA ALA A 110 4.05 -10.03 8.70
C ALA A 110 3.03 -10.79 7.87
N SER A 111 2.91 -10.47 6.59
CA SER A 111 1.94 -11.08 5.68
C SER A 111 2.47 -12.30 4.94
N GLU A 112 3.72 -12.66 5.14
CA GLU A 112 4.34 -13.82 4.49
C GLU A 112 3.61 -15.13 4.87
N GLY A 113 3.30 -15.95 3.86
CA GLY A 113 2.62 -17.23 4.04
C GLY A 113 1.14 -17.17 4.43
N ILE A 114 0.49 -15.99 4.39
CA ILE A 114 -0.91 -15.83 4.78
C ILE A 114 -1.82 -15.77 3.54
N ASP A 115 -2.92 -16.48 3.61
CA ASP A 115 -4.00 -16.46 2.62
C ASP A 115 -5.04 -15.43 3.04
N LEU A 116 -5.30 -14.43 2.19
CA LEU A 116 -6.19 -13.30 2.51
C LEU A 116 -7.35 -13.14 1.52
N GLN A 117 -7.47 -14.05 0.54
CA GLN A 117 -8.40 -13.95 -0.59
C GLN A 117 -9.86 -14.28 -0.28
N ASN A 118 -10.19 -14.93 0.86
CA ASN A 118 -11.51 -15.49 1.11
C ASN A 118 -12.66 -14.49 1.00
N HIS A 119 -12.45 -13.27 1.52
CA HIS A 119 -13.45 -12.22 1.53
C HIS A 119 -12.84 -10.85 1.17
N CYS A 120 -11.68 -10.86 0.47
CA CYS A 120 -10.99 -9.65 0.07
C CYS A 120 -10.44 -9.80 -1.36
N ASN A 121 -10.83 -8.88 -2.23
CA ASN A 121 -10.33 -8.77 -3.59
C ASN A 121 -9.73 -7.38 -3.89
N ARG A 122 -9.41 -6.59 -2.84
CA ARG A 122 -8.90 -5.24 -2.97
C ARG A 122 -7.60 -5.08 -2.21
N LEU A 123 -6.63 -4.48 -2.87
CA LEU A 123 -5.29 -4.25 -2.31
C LEU A 123 -4.80 -2.87 -2.71
N ILE A 124 -4.23 -2.14 -1.75
CA ILE A 124 -3.59 -0.84 -1.96
C ILE A 124 -2.12 -0.97 -1.55
N HIS A 125 -1.22 -0.64 -2.47
CA HIS A 125 0.19 -0.46 -2.15
C HIS A 125 0.41 0.98 -1.71
N LEU A 126 0.75 1.21 -0.44
CA LEU A 126 1.08 2.55 0.06
C LEU A 126 2.36 3.08 -0.59
N GLU A 127 3.32 2.21 -0.77
CA GLU A 127 4.51 2.43 -1.61
C GLU A 127 4.60 1.32 -2.66
N ILE A 128 5.10 1.68 -3.82
CA ILE A 128 5.43 0.71 -4.85
C ILE A 128 6.77 0.06 -4.48
N PRO A 129 6.80 -1.25 -4.25
CA PRO A 129 8.04 -1.92 -3.92
C PRO A 129 9.06 -1.78 -5.06
N TYR A 130 10.30 -1.53 -4.70
CA TYR A 130 11.40 -1.47 -5.65
C TYR A 130 11.62 -2.78 -6.40
N ASN A 131 11.41 -3.90 -5.69
CA ASN A 131 11.51 -5.24 -6.25
C ASN A 131 10.13 -5.68 -6.74
N PRO A 132 9.93 -5.91 -8.05
CA PRO A 132 8.66 -6.35 -8.61
C PRO A 132 8.19 -7.70 -8.06
N ASN A 133 9.11 -8.57 -7.62
CA ASN A 133 8.73 -9.83 -6.97
C ASN A 133 7.99 -9.59 -5.63
N VAL A 134 8.36 -8.55 -4.90
CA VAL A 134 7.65 -8.19 -3.66
C VAL A 134 6.22 -7.74 -3.99
N MET A 135 6.05 -6.96 -5.06
CA MET A 135 4.73 -6.54 -5.53
C MET A 135 3.88 -7.76 -5.94
N GLU A 136 4.45 -8.71 -6.69
CA GLU A 136 3.77 -9.95 -7.06
C GLU A 136 3.44 -10.82 -5.84
N GLN A 137 4.34 -10.90 -4.86
CA GLN A 137 4.07 -11.60 -3.60
C GLN A 137 2.91 -10.96 -2.81
N ARG A 138 2.84 -9.61 -2.77
CA ARG A 138 1.72 -8.90 -2.16
C ARG A 138 0.42 -9.18 -2.91
N ASN A 139 0.43 -9.05 -4.23
CA ASN A 139 -0.73 -9.33 -5.08
C ASN A 139 -1.22 -10.77 -4.91
N GLY A 140 -0.31 -11.71 -4.86
CA GLY A 140 -0.59 -13.13 -4.63
C GLY A 140 -1.20 -13.46 -3.27
N ARG A 141 -1.36 -12.50 -2.34
CA ARG A 141 -2.13 -12.69 -1.10
C ARG A 141 -3.63 -12.74 -1.35
N ILE A 142 -4.09 -12.10 -2.41
CA ILE A 142 -5.50 -12.05 -2.80
C ILE A 142 -5.75 -12.61 -4.21
N ASP A 143 -4.80 -12.49 -5.12
CA ASP A 143 -4.86 -13.00 -6.49
C ASP A 143 -4.30 -14.44 -6.55
N ARG A 144 -5.12 -15.40 -6.12
CA ARG A 144 -4.73 -16.80 -6.05
C ARG A 144 -5.92 -17.75 -6.10
N HIS A 145 -5.64 -19.03 -6.21
CA HIS A 145 -6.65 -20.08 -6.16
C HIS A 145 -7.54 -19.93 -4.92
N GLY A 146 -8.86 -20.02 -5.12
CA GLY A 146 -9.86 -19.83 -4.07
C GLY A 146 -10.38 -18.40 -3.94
N GLN A 147 -9.92 -17.44 -4.74
CA GLN A 147 -10.56 -16.13 -4.85
C GLN A 147 -11.99 -16.28 -5.37
N ARG A 148 -12.95 -15.70 -4.66
CA ARG A 148 -14.39 -15.81 -4.97
C ARG A 148 -14.84 -14.77 -5.99
N GLU A 149 -14.16 -13.64 -6.06
CA GLU A 149 -14.46 -12.56 -6.99
C GLU A 149 -13.79 -12.80 -8.34
N LYS A 150 -14.47 -12.37 -9.40
CA LYS A 150 -13.96 -12.50 -10.78
C LYS A 150 -12.77 -11.60 -11.05
N GLU A 151 -12.66 -10.50 -10.31
CA GLU A 151 -11.64 -9.47 -10.48
C GLU A 151 -10.97 -9.15 -9.15
N VAL A 152 -9.67 -8.96 -9.21
CA VAL A 152 -8.85 -8.45 -8.11
C VAL A 152 -8.48 -7.01 -8.44
N LEU A 153 -8.76 -6.09 -7.53
CA LEU A 153 -8.52 -4.68 -7.68
C LEU A 153 -7.26 -4.28 -6.92
N ILE A 154 -6.22 -3.90 -7.65
CA ILE A 154 -4.94 -3.46 -7.09
C ILE A 154 -4.78 -1.98 -7.41
N TRP A 155 -4.57 -1.18 -6.40
CA TRP A 155 -4.44 0.26 -6.54
C TRP A 155 -3.12 0.78 -5.99
N HIS A 156 -2.53 1.72 -6.72
CA HIS A 156 -1.30 2.42 -6.38
C HIS A 156 -1.58 3.92 -6.37
N PRO A 157 -1.59 4.59 -5.21
CA PRO A 157 -1.69 6.05 -5.18
C PRO A 157 -0.38 6.66 -5.67
N VAL A 158 -0.39 7.16 -6.88
CA VAL A 158 0.74 7.84 -7.53
C VAL A 158 0.29 9.24 -7.98
N ASP A 159 1.20 10.21 -7.97
CA ASP A 159 0.92 11.51 -8.56
C ASP A 159 0.74 11.34 -10.07
N GLY A 160 -0.48 11.58 -10.53
CA GLY A 160 -0.77 11.68 -11.96
C GLY A 160 -0.29 13.02 -12.48
N GLY A 161 0.88 13.07 -13.10
CA GLY A 161 1.57 14.28 -13.55
C GLY A 161 0.83 15.22 -14.52
N ASP A 162 -0.49 15.10 -14.70
CA ASP A 162 -1.27 15.89 -15.65
C ASP A 162 -2.11 17.02 -15.05
N ALA A 163 -2.06 17.24 -13.75
CA ALA A 163 -2.80 18.33 -13.11
C ALA A 163 -1.87 19.52 -12.77
N GLY A 164 -1.38 20.25 -13.79
CA GLY A 164 -1.00 21.67 -13.72
C GLY A 164 -0.08 22.16 -12.59
N GLY A 165 0.59 21.29 -11.86
CA GLY A 165 1.50 21.62 -10.76
C GLY A 165 2.85 20.99 -10.96
N ALA A 166 3.90 21.74 -10.68
CA ALA A 166 5.30 21.40 -10.83
C ALA A 166 5.58 19.91 -10.64
N SER A 167 5.97 19.24 -11.72
CA SER A 167 6.54 17.91 -11.73
C SER A 167 7.57 17.80 -10.62
N VAL A 168 7.29 17.07 -9.57
CA VAL A 168 8.32 16.61 -8.65
C VAL A 168 9.10 15.57 -9.42
N GLY A 169 10.27 15.98 -9.90
CA GLY A 169 11.06 15.36 -10.93
C GLY A 169 11.20 13.83 -10.87
N GLY A 170 11.11 13.23 -12.03
CA GLY A 170 11.75 12.00 -12.48
C GLY A 170 11.29 10.67 -11.86
N HIS A 171 11.31 10.51 -10.57
CA HIS A 171 11.16 9.22 -9.92
C HIS A 171 9.77 8.60 -10.01
N GLY A 172 8.71 9.39 -9.93
CA GLY A 172 7.32 8.91 -10.06
C GLY A 172 7.01 8.46 -11.49
N GLU A 173 7.58 9.15 -12.47
CA GLU A 173 7.37 8.85 -13.89
C GLU A 173 8.10 7.57 -14.31
N ASP A 174 9.30 7.34 -13.80
CA ASP A 174 10.08 6.13 -14.07
C ASP A 174 9.41 4.89 -13.43
N ILE A 175 8.86 5.03 -12.23
CA ILE A 175 8.10 3.98 -11.57
C ILE A 175 6.79 3.69 -12.34
N LEU A 176 6.06 4.71 -12.78
CA LEU A 176 4.86 4.54 -13.60
C LEU A 176 5.19 3.88 -14.95
N ARG A 177 6.31 4.25 -15.56
CA ARG A 177 6.80 3.63 -16.79
C ARG A 177 7.18 2.17 -16.57
N ALA A 178 7.83 1.85 -15.46
CA ALA A 178 8.16 0.49 -15.07
C ALA A 178 6.90 -0.35 -14.80
N LEU A 179 5.89 0.20 -14.11
CA LEU A 179 4.61 -0.47 -13.89
C LEU A 179 3.85 -0.73 -15.21
N ARG A 180 3.74 0.25 -16.09
CA ARG A 180 3.11 0.06 -17.41
C ARG A 180 3.82 -1.02 -18.23
N LYS A 181 5.14 -1.08 -18.14
CA LYS A 181 5.93 -2.13 -18.79
C LYS A 181 5.70 -3.50 -18.17
N LEU A 182 5.59 -3.59 -16.85
CA LEU A 182 5.22 -4.83 -16.14
C LEU A 182 3.82 -5.31 -16.51
N ASP A 183 2.83 -4.41 -16.57
CA ASP A 183 1.47 -4.73 -17.00
C ASP A 183 1.44 -5.24 -18.45
N SER A 184 2.19 -4.59 -19.35
CA SER A 184 2.33 -5.05 -20.74
C SER A 184 2.97 -6.44 -20.82
N MET A 185 4.05 -6.68 -20.06
CA MET A 185 4.73 -7.99 -20.02
C MET A 185 3.84 -9.07 -19.41
N ARG A 186 3.03 -8.74 -18.40
CA ARG A 186 2.06 -9.65 -17.79
C ARG A 186 0.93 -10.02 -18.75
N ALA A 187 0.43 -9.06 -19.51
CA ALA A 187 -0.58 -9.30 -20.55
C ALA A 187 -0.05 -10.24 -21.65
N ASP A 188 1.22 -10.10 -22.02
CA ASP A 188 1.84 -10.90 -23.08
C ASP A 188 2.27 -12.31 -22.64
N MET A 189 2.67 -12.49 -21.36
CA MET A 189 3.32 -13.71 -20.86
C MET A 189 2.56 -14.39 -19.70
N GLY A 190 1.46 -13.86 -19.24
CA GLY A 190 0.62 -14.41 -18.16
C GLY A 190 1.14 -14.08 -16.76
N SER A 191 2.38 -14.34 -16.43
CA SER A 191 3.02 -13.95 -15.16
C SER A 191 4.43 -13.41 -15.42
N VAL A 192 4.89 -12.46 -14.60
CA VAL A 192 6.26 -11.97 -14.72
C VAL A 192 7.20 -13.09 -14.32
N ASN A 193 7.94 -13.62 -15.30
CA ASN A 193 8.86 -14.70 -15.08
C ASN A 193 9.95 -14.28 -14.06
N PRO A 194 10.31 -15.12 -13.06
CA PRO A 194 11.37 -14.86 -12.09
C PRO A 194 12.72 -14.45 -12.69
N VAL A 195 12.95 -14.76 -13.97
CA VAL A 195 14.16 -14.38 -14.70
C VAL A 195 14.21 -12.90 -15.09
N ILE A 196 13.04 -12.27 -15.30
CA ILE A 196 12.95 -10.87 -15.74
C ILE A 196 12.99 -9.89 -14.56
N ALA A 197 12.45 -10.29 -13.42
CA ALA A 197 12.40 -9.46 -12.23
C ALA A 197 13.79 -9.01 -11.72
N PRO A 198 14.84 -9.85 -11.66
CA PRO A 198 16.19 -9.42 -11.30
C PRO A 198 16.81 -8.45 -12.30
N GLN A 199 16.50 -8.59 -13.60
CA GLN A 199 16.99 -7.68 -14.64
C GLN A 199 16.33 -6.30 -14.55
N MET A 200 15.05 -6.25 -14.19
CA MET A 200 14.32 -4.99 -13.95
C MET A 200 14.86 -4.27 -12.71
N SER A 201 15.14 -4.99 -11.61
CA SER A 201 15.77 -4.43 -10.41
C SER A 201 17.14 -3.81 -10.75
N GLY A 202 17.94 -4.50 -11.54
CA GLY A 202 19.25 -4.00 -11.99
C GLY A 202 19.16 -2.73 -12.86
N LEU A 203 18.14 -2.61 -13.71
CA LEU A 203 17.90 -1.42 -14.53
C LEU A 203 17.48 -0.22 -13.66
N ILE A 204 16.65 -0.44 -12.66
CA ILE A 204 16.19 0.60 -11.74
C ILE A 204 17.34 1.05 -10.83
N GLU A 205 18.13 0.12 -10.29
CA GLU A 205 19.32 0.42 -9.50
C GLU A 205 20.41 1.13 -10.31
N GLY A 206 20.57 0.79 -11.58
CA GLY A 206 21.48 1.45 -12.51
C GLY A 206 21.09 2.91 -12.75
N SER A 207 19.80 3.18 -12.97
CA SER A 207 19.28 4.54 -13.17
C SER A 207 19.46 5.43 -11.93
N LEU A 208 19.45 4.86 -10.72
CA LEU A 208 19.68 5.61 -9.47
C LEU A 208 21.15 5.94 -9.25
N LYS A 209 22.06 5.04 -9.58
CA LYS A 209 23.51 5.30 -9.47
C LYS A 209 23.98 6.41 -10.42
N ASP A 210 23.36 6.53 -11.59
CA ASP A 210 23.65 7.60 -12.55
C ASP A 210 23.12 8.99 -12.08
N LEU A 211 22.16 9.01 -11.15
CA LEU A 211 21.64 10.25 -10.55
C LEU A 211 22.49 10.75 -9.37
N ASP A 212 23.12 9.84 -8.62
CA ASP A 212 24.00 10.18 -7.48
C ASP A 212 25.40 10.67 -7.92
N THR A 213 25.72 10.56 -9.20
CA THR A 213 27.02 10.99 -9.78
C THR A 213 26.96 12.30 -10.59
N ARG A 214 25.85 12.99 -10.59
CA ARG A 214 25.67 14.32 -11.18
C ARG A 214 25.28 15.34 -10.12
#